data_091aef69482cec3e935ea28b23fb7400
#
_entry.id   091aef69482cec3e935ea28b23fb7400
#
_cell.length_a   1.000
_cell.length_b   1.000
_cell.length_c   1.000
_cell.angle_alpha   90.00
_cell.angle_beta   90.00
_cell.angle_gamma   90.00
#
_symmetry.space_group_name_H-M   'P 1'
#
loop_
_entity.id
_entity.type
_entity.pdbx_description
1 polymer ?
#
loop_
_entity_poly.entity_id
_entity_poly.type
_entity_poly.pdbx_seq_one_letter_code
_entity_poly.pdbx_strand_id
1 'polypeptide(L)'
;MTESRLLVALRPREEIRSVLGRQLPTIGWEYVSEGSPSRWKDVEAMLLGSVERELVGVNARALPHLRFVQRVYTGMDGVPFERFPDRVRFAGNVGGYAPFVAEHAVALALAAARELPRAHALAAAGKLRPPPVQRLLWKRTAVILGYGEIGRAIAARLAGFETRIVGLNRTGRAAPGCSEMFAADRLIDAVKEGDFVFDARPLTRATEGSIDASVLSAMKTTAVFINVGRAGTVREEALYQHLSSHPDFRAALDVWWHEDFASGRLEHQFPFADLPNLVGTPHSAGFGPDVEQYVLERAVANLARFFAGEEPRYVIQRSEYERP
;
A
#
# COMPACT_ATOMS: atom_id res chain seq x y z
N MET A 1 17.12 -34.68 9.97
CA MET A 1 16.80 -33.25 9.84
C MET A 1 16.12 -33.10 8.48
N THR A 2 14.87 -32.66 8.45
CA THR A 2 14.17 -32.37 7.18
C THR A 2 14.94 -31.30 6.42
N GLU A 3 15.22 -31.54 5.14
CA GLU A 3 15.88 -30.58 4.27
C GLU A 3 15.06 -29.28 4.22
N SER A 4 15.72 -28.12 4.25
CA SER A 4 15.04 -26.82 4.27
C SER A 4 14.50 -26.51 2.88
N ARG A 5 13.16 -26.50 2.73
CA ARG A 5 12.47 -26.19 1.48
C ARG A 5 11.98 -24.73 1.43
N LEU A 6 11.89 -24.05 2.58
CA LEU A 6 11.51 -22.64 2.70
C LEU A 6 12.64 -21.83 3.32
N LEU A 7 13.05 -20.77 2.64
CA LEU A 7 14.00 -19.80 3.16
C LEU A 7 13.25 -18.58 3.70
N VAL A 8 13.54 -18.21 4.96
CA VAL A 8 12.87 -17.09 5.65
C VAL A 8 13.82 -15.90 5.70
N ALA A 9 13.59 -14.94 4.83
CA ALA A 9 14.30 -13.66 4.77
C ALA A 9 13.54 -12.62 5.60
N LEU A 10 13.51 -12.86 6.91
CA LEU A 10 12.97 -12.01 7.97
C LEU A 10 13.90 -12.12 9.18
N ARG A 11 13.85 -11.13 10.06
CA ARG A 11 14.52 -11.26 11.37
C ARG A 11 13.85 -12.35 12.18
N PRO A 12 14.62 -13.26 12.82
CA PRO A 12 14.07 -14.31 13.66
C PRO A 12 13.26 -13.75 14.83
N ARG A 13 12.01 -14.23 14.97
CA ARG A 13 11.10 -13.91 16.08
C ARG A 13 10.23 -15.12 16.38
N GLU A 14 9.78 -15.23 17.62
CA GLU A 14 8.97 -16.37 18.07
C GLU A 14 7.60 -16.42 17.39
N GLU A 15 7.00 -15.26 17.11
CA GLU A 15 5.73 -15.15 16.39
C GLU A 15 5.82 -15.78 15.00
N ILE A 16 6.95 -15.53 14.29
CA ILE A 16 7.19 -16.09 12.95
C ILE A 16 7.36 -17.62 13.05
N ARG A 17 8.13 -18.11 14.02
CA ARG A 17 8.32 -19.54 14.28
C ARG A 17 6.99 -20.23 14.57
N SER A 18 6.17 -19.61 15.42
CA SER A 18 4.83 -20.11 15.78
C SER A 18 3.90 -20.20 14.56
N VAL A 19 3.83 -19.16 13.72
CA VAL A 19 2.98 -19.16 12.52
C VAL A 19 3.46 -20.21 11.52
N LEU A 20 4.77 -20.28 11.25
CA LEU A 20 5.34 -21.28 10.35
C LEU A 20 5.09 -22.71 10.85
N GLY A 21 5.31 -22.96 12.15
CA GLY A 21 5.06 -24.28 12.74
C GLY A 21 3.61 -24.72 12.68
N ARG A 22 2.66 -23.78 12.84
CA ARG A 22 1.22 -24.09 12.73
C ARG A 22 0.76 -24.32 11.30
N GLN A 23 1.20 -23.48 10.36
CA GLN A 23 0.68 -23.49 8.98
C GLN A 23 1.48 -24.35 8.01
N LEU A 24 2.75 -24.64 8.33
CA LEU A 24 3.66 -25.43 7.51
C LEU A 24 4.35 -26.54 8.33
N PRO A 25 3.60 -27.39 9.07
CA PRO A 25 4.18 -28.31 10.04
C PRO A 25 5.10 -29.37 9.42
N THR A 26 4.96 -29.67 8.14
CA THR A 26 5.75 -30.68 7.41
C THR A 26 6.83 -30.09 6.52
N ILE A 27 6.93 -28.76 6.44
CA ILE A 27 7.90 -28.06 5.59
C ILE A 27 9.10 -27.64 6.44
N GLY A 28 10.28 -28.13 6.09
CA GLY A 28 11.52 -27.65 6.67
C GLY A 28 11.78 -26.20 6.25
N TRP A 29 12.10 -25.36 7.21
CA TRP A 29 12.44 -23.96 6.95
C TRP A 29 13.65 -23.48 7.75
N GLU A 30 14.33 -22.46 7.23
CA GLU A 30 15.52 -21.89 7.85
C GLU A 30 15.54 -20.38 7.62
N TYR A 31 16.00 -19.62 8.62
CA TYR A 31 16.25 -18.20 8.43
C TYR A 31 17.54 -17.95 7.64
N VAL A 32 17.51 -16.92 6.78
CA VAL A 32 18.72 -16.46 6.07
C VAL A 32 19.86 -16.17 7.04
N SER A 33 19.55 -15.51 8.17
CA SER A 33 20.55 -15.12 9.19
C SER A 33 21.11 -16.27 10.02
N GLU A 34 20.46 -17.42 10.03
CA GLU A 34 20.84 -18.59 10.85
C GLU A 34 21.42 -19.73 9.98
N GLY A 35 21.25 -19.63 8.66
CA GLY A 35 21.59 -20.68 7.72
C GLY A 35 22.92 -20.51 7.03
N SER A 36 23.28 -21.53 6.25
CA SER A 36 24.44 -21.54 5.39
C SER A 36 24.03 -21.79 3.94
N PRO A 37 24.59 -21.07 2.95
CA PRO A 37 24.28 -21.29 1.53
C PRO A 37 24.38 -22.74 1.06
N SER A 38 25.28 -23.53 1.65
CA SER A 38 25.45 -24.96 1.33
C SER A 38 24.22 -25.82 1.70
N ARG A 39 23.33 -25.33 2.60
CA ARG A 39 22.12 -26.03 3.04
C ARG A 39 20.88 -25.64 2.25
N TRP A 40 20.97 -24.64 1.36
CA TRP A 40 19.83 -24.09 0.62
C TRP A 40 19.62 -24.73 -0.76
N LYS A 41 20.30 -25.81 -1.07
CA LYS A 41 20.20 -26.51 -2.36
C LYS A 41 18.76 -26.96 -2.69
N ASP A 42 17.95 -27.30 -1.67
CA ASP A 42 16.59 -27.81 -1.82
C ASP A 42 15.50 -26.75 -1.58
N VAL A 43 15.88 -25.46 -1.44
CA VAL A 43 14.94 -24.37 -1.24
C VAL A 43 14.07 -24.15 -2.48
N GLU A 44 12.76 -24.29 -2.31
CA GLU A 44 11.75 -24.12 -3.36
C GLU A 44 11.01 -22.77 -3.26
N ALA A 45 10.89 -22.22 -2.04
CA ALA A 45 10.21 -20.96 -1.81
C ALA A 45 10.98 -20.07 -0.84
N MET A 46 10.66 -18.77 -0.88
CA MET A 46 11.19 -17.76 0.04
C MET A 46 10.06 -16.92 0.60
N LEU A 47 10.08 -16.69 1.93
CA LEU A 47 9.30 -15.65 2.59
C LEU A 47 10.16 -14.40 2.73
N LEU A 48 9.79 -13.32 2.02
CA LEU A 48 10.61 -12.13 1.88
C LEU A 48 9.99 -10.92 2.58
N GLY A 49 10.75 -10.29 3.46
CA GLY A 49 10.43 -9.00 4.06
C GLY A 49 11.07 -7.82 3.31
N SER A 50 11.93 -7.07 3.99
CA SER A 50 12.71 -5.99 3.37
C SER A 50 13.88 -6.56 2.58
N VAL A 51 13.99 -6.15 1.31
CA VAL A 51 15.06 -6.64 0.42
C VAL A 51 16.42 -6.18 0.86
N GLU A 52 16.53 -4.92 1.26
CA GLU A 52 17.81 -4.27 1.57
C GLU A 52 18.47 -4.85 2.83
N ARG A 53 17.66 -5.29 3.79
CA ARG A 53 18.14 -5.77 5.09
C ARG A 53 18.29 -7.29 5.15
N GLU A 54 17.44 -8.01 4.45
CA GLU A 54 17.22 -9.45 4.71
C GLU A 54 17.75 -10.36 3.58
N LEU A 55 18.11 -9.79 2.43
CA LEU A 55 18.79 -10.50 1.34
C LEU A 55 20.30 -10.24 1.28
N VAL A 56 20.89 -9.67 2.32
CA VAL A 56 22.35 -9.46 2.37
C VAL A 56 23.03 -10.83 2.35
N GLY A 57 23.95 -11.03 1.39
CA GLY A 57 24.68 -12.30 1.24
C GLY A 57 23.90 -13.43 0.55
N VAL A 58 22.62 -13.23 0.20
CA VAL A 58 21.86 -14.24 -0.54
C VAL A 58 22.05 -14.06 -2.04
N ASN A 59 22.63 -15.07 -2.70
CA ASN A 59 22.62 -15.19 -4.15
C ASN A 59 21.42 -16.05 -4.58
N ALA A 60 20.26 -15.41 -4.76
CA ALA A 60 19.05 -16.14 -5.14
C ALA A 60 19.16 -16.82 -6.52
N ARG A 61 20.01 -16.32 -7.42
CA ARG A 61 20.29 -16.97 -8.72
C ARG A 61 20.98 -18.33 -8.55
N ALA A 62 21.70 -18.53 -7.44
CA ALA A 62 22.36 -19.79 -7.14
C ALA A 62 21.45 -20.84 -6.48
N LEU A 63 20.18 -20.52 -6.22
CA LEU A 63 19.20 -21.46 -5.66
C LEU A 63 18.52 -22.27 -6.77
N PRO A 64 18.92 -23.54 -7.00
CA PRO A 64 18.54 -24.28 -8.20
C PRO A 64 17.06 -24.62 -8.26
N HIS A 65 16.41 -24.77 -7.09
CA HIS A 65 15.02 -25.17 -6.98
C HIS A 65 14.08 -24.04 -6.60
N LEU A 66 14.56 -22.80 -6.38
CA LEU A 66 13.72 -21.66 -6.05
C LEU A 66 12.74 -21.37 -7.19
N ARG A 67 11.43 -21.39 -6.88
CA ARG A 67 10.32 -21.22 -7.83
C ARG A 67 9.31 -20.16 -7.39
N PHE A 68 9.26 -19.85 -6.08
CA PHE A 68 8.25 -18.93 -5.54
C PHE A 68 8.84 -18.03 -4.46
N VAL A 69 8.48 -16.75 -4.50
CA VAL A 69 8.78 -15.76 -3.47
C VAL A 69 7.47 -15.10 -3.02
N GLN A 70 7.13 -15.28 -1.76
CA GLN A 70 6.05 -14.60 -1.08
C GLN A 70 6.59 -13.40 -0.32
N ARG A 71 6.19 -12.19 -0.68
CA ARG A 71 6.51 -11.01 0.11
C ARG A 71 5.53 -10.85 1.28
N VAL A 72 6.03 -10.45 2.46
CA VAL A 72 5.18 -10.14 3.61
C VAL A 72 4.40 -8.84 3.38
N TYR A 73 4.99 -7.88 2.65
CA TYR A 73 4.36 -6.61 2.28
C TYR A 73 3.52 -6.72 1.00
N THR A 74 2.58 -5.78 0.84
CA THR A 74 1.69 -5.75 -0.33
C THR A 74 2.42 -5.27 -1.59
N GLY A 75 3.20 -4.18 -1.49
CA GLY A 75 3.90 -3.58 -2.63
C GLY A 75 5.07 -4.42 -3.10
N MET A 76 5.33 -4.40 -4.41
CA MET A 76 6.44 -5.09 -5.05
C MET A 76 7.48 -4.11 -5.61
N ASP A 77 7.22 -2.82 -5.48
CA ASP A 77 8.17 -1.75 -5.77
C ASP A 77 9.45 -1.92 -4.94
N GLY A 78 10.60 -1.69 -5.55
CA GLY A 78 11.92 -1.89 -4.92
C GLY A 78 12.38 -3.34 -4.78
N VAL A 79 11.65 -4.34 -5.28
CA VAL A 79 12.15 -5.72 -5.35
C VAL A 79 13.15 -5.83 -6.51
N PRO A 80 14.41 -6.23 -6.26
CA PRO A 80 15.41 -6.37 -7.30
C PRO A 80 15.21 -7.71 -8.02
N PHE A 81 14.24 -7.75 -8.93
CA PHE A 81 13.87 -8.98 -9.65
C PHE A 81 15.05 -9.60 -10.41
N GLU A 82 15.99 -8.78 -10.87
CA GLU A 82 17.22 -9.21 -11.56
C GLU A 82 18.15 -10.08 -10.68
N ARG A 83 18.00 -10.04 -9.36
CA ARG A 83 18.74 -10.93 -8.44
C ARG A 83 18.17 -12.34 -8.36
N PHE A 84 17.02 -12.59 -8.97
CA PHE A 84 16.33 -13.87 -8.95
C PHE A 84 16.30 -14.51 -10.33
N PRO A 85 16.27 -15.86 -10.42
CA PRO A 85 16.04 -16.54 -11.70
C PRO A 85 14.71 -16.16 -12.34
N ASP A 86 14.64 -16.15 -13.66
CA ASP A 86 13.44 -15.74 -14.40
C ASP A 86 12.23 -16.65 -14.13
N ARG A 87 12.47 -17.93 -13.83
CA ARG A 87 11.44 -18.92 -13.46
C ARG A 87 10.74 -18.64 -12.15
N VAL A 88 11.30 -17.76 -11.30
CA VAL A 88 10.72 -17.49 -9.96
C VAL A 88 9.50 -16.61 -10.09
N ARG A 89 8.39 -17.08 -9.53
CA ARG A 89 7.13 -16.35 -9.44
C ARG A 89 7.10 -15.56 -8.14
N PHE A 90 6.51 -14.38 -8.17
CA PHE A 90 6.41 -13.50 -7.01
C PHE A 90 4.96 -13.23 -6.66
N ALA A 91 4.65 -13.21 -5.38
CA ALA A 91 3.36 -12.76 -4.89
C ALA A 91 3.54 -11.71 -3.79
N GLY A 92 2.78 -10.62 -3.89
CA GLY A 92 2.61 -9.66 -2.81
C GLY A 92 1.57 -10.16 -1.80
N ASN A 93 1.60 -9.62 -0.59
CA ASN A 93 0.59 -9.92 0.44
C ASN A 93 -0.64 -9.03 0.27
N VAL A 94 -1.27 -9.11 -0.89
CA VAL A 94 -2.44 -8.29 -1.23
C VAL A 94 -3.60 -8.60 -0.29
N GLY A 95 -4.15 -7.58 0.34
CA GLY A 95 -5.21 -7.70 1.34
C GLY A 95 -4.71 -7.88 2.77
N GLY A 96 -3.41 -8.18 2.99
CA GLY A 96 -2.85 -8.32 4.33
C GLY A 96 -2.97 -7.04 5.16
N TYR A 97 -2.78 -5.91 4.54
CA TYR A 97 -2.90 -4.61 5.19
C TYR A 97 -4.26 -3.92 4.97
N ALA A 98 -5.17 -4.50 4.18
CA ALA A 98 -6.39 -3.83 3.76
C ALA A 98 -7.28 -3.34 4.92
N PRO A 99 -7.51 -4.09 6.00
CA PRO A 99 -8.33 -3.62 7.11
C PRO A 99 -7.76 -2.36 7.78
N PHE A 100 -6.46 -2.34 7.99
CA PHE A 100 -5.75 -1.29 8.73
C PHE A 100 -5.59 -0.03 7.88
N VAL A 101 -5.11 -0.19 6.66
CA VAL A 101 -4.94 0.93 5.71
C VAL A 101 -6.29 1.58 5.38
N ALA A 102 -7.36 0.80 5.24
CA ALA A 102 -8.68 1.34 4.96
C ALA A 102 -9.24 2.16 6.14
N GLU A 103 -8.99 1.73 7.38
CA GLU A 103 -9.35 2.49 8.58
C GLU A 103 -8.60 3.82 8.62
N HIS A 104 -7.30 3.77 8.43
CA HIS A 104 -6.45 4.95 8.40
C HIS A 104 -6.83 5.92 7.28
N ALA A 105 -7.17 5.42 6.08
CA ALA A 105 -7.62 6.24 4.95
C ALA A 105 -8.90 7.02 5.28
N VAL A 106 -9.86 6.39 5.97
CA VAL A 106 -11.08 7.07 6.41
C VAL A 106 -10.78 8.09 7.51
N ALA A 107 -9.88 7.77 8.46
CA ALA A 107 -9.43 8.71 9.47
C ALA A 107 -8.77 9.96 8.85
N LEU A 108 -7.88 9.77 7.88
CA LEU A 108 -7.25 10.85 7.12
C LEU A 108 -8.28 11.70 6.35
N ALA A 109 -9.23 11.06 5.69
CA ALA A 109 -10.30 11.76 4.97
C ALA A 109 -11.11 12.64 5.91
N LEU A 110 -11.49 12.14 7.09
CA LEU A 110 -12.23 12.91 8.10
C LEU A 110 -11.36 14.01 8.72
N ALA A 111 -10.08 13.74 8.99
CA ALA A 111 -9.15 14.73 9.54
C ALA A 111 -8.98 15.92 8.60
N ALA A 112 -8.78 15.68 7.31
CA ALA A 112 -8.67 16.73 6.30
C ALA A 112 -10.01 17.44 6.07
N ALA A 113 -11.11 16.68 5.92
CA ALA A 113 -12.43 17.26 5.67
C ALA A 113 -12.93 18.18 6.81
N ARG A 114 -12.65 17.79 8.05
CA ARG A 114 -13.05 18.53 9.25
C ARG A 114 -11.98 19.47 9.77
N GLU A 115 -10.82 19.58 9.09
CA GLU A 115 -9.65 20.38 9.54
C GLU A 115 -9.28 20.09 11.01
N LEU A 116 -9.24 18.80 11.40
CA LEU A 116 -9.06 18.43 12.81
C LEU A 116 -7.77 18.98 13.43
N PRO A 117 -6.60 18.99 12.76
CA PRO A 117 -5.41 19.61 13.35
C PRO A 117 -5.58 21.09 13.65
N ARG A 118 -6.23 21.84 12.75
CA ARG A 118 -6.52 23.25 12.96
C ARG A 118 -7.58 23.48 14.04
N ALA A 119 -8.62 22.65 14.05
CA ALA A 119 -9.66 22.71 15.08
C ALA A 119 -9.08 22.44 16.47
N HIS A 120 -8.17 21.46 16.59
CA HIS A 120 -7.45 21.18 17.84
C HIS A 120 -6.60 22.38 18.28
N ALA A 121 -5.83 22.99 17.38
CA ALA A 121 -5.02 24.17 17.70
C ALA A 121 -5.89 25.37 18.18
N LEU A 122 -7.05 25.58 17.58
CA LEU A 122 -8.01 26.62 18.03
C LEU A 122 -8.53 26.32 19.45
N ALA A 123 -8.93 25.09 19.72
CA ALA A 123 -9.40 24.68 21.04
C ALA A 123 -8.29 24.80 22.10
N ALA A 124 -7.06 24.37 21.80
CA ALA A 124 -5.91 24.52 22.69
C ALA A 124 -5.57 25.99 22.99
N ALA A 125 -5.84 26.89 22.03
CA ALA A 125 -5.70 28.36 22.22
C ALA A 125 -6.91 29.01 22.91
N GLY A 126 -7.87 28.25 23.42
CA GLY A 126 -9.07 28.75 24.07
C GLY A 126 -10.08 29.45 23.15
N LYS A 127 -10.00 29.21 21.83
CA LYS A 127 -10.84 29.85 20.83
C LYS A 127 -12.05 28.96 20.51
N LEU A 128 -13.25 29.42 20.83
CA LEU A 128 -14.50 28.75 20.52
C LEU A 128 -15.02 29.18 19.12
N ARG A 129 -14.26 28.86 18.08
CA ARG A 129 -14.68 29.10 16.69
C ARG A 129 -14.35 27.87 15.84
N PRO A 130 -15.32 27.31 15.09
CA PRO A 130 -15.01 26.25 14.14
C PRO A 130 -14.13 26.80 12.99
N PRO A 131 -13.34 25.95 12.33
CA PRO A 131 -12.71 26.30 11.07
C PRO A 131 -13.78 26.76 10.06
N PRO A 132 -13.47 27.76 9.20
CA PRO A 132 -14.47 28.45 8.40
C PRO A 132 -15.18 27.56 7.37
N VAL A 133 -14.52 26.52 6.87
CA VAL A 133 -15.09 25.64 5.84
C VAL A 133 -14.85 24.18 6.22
N GLN A 134 -15.84 23.56 6.83
CA GLN A 134 -15.83 22.12 7.09
C GLN A 134 -16.56 21.36 5.98
N ARG A 135 -16.05 20.19 5.62
CA ARG A 135 -16.68 19.29 4.67
C ARG A 135 -17.20 18.05 5.35
N LEU A 136 -18.26 17.51 4.79
CA LEU A 136 -18.89 16.30 5.31
C LEU A 136 -18.62 15.16 4.31
N LEU A 137 -18.38 13.97 4.83
CA LEU A 137 -18.33 12.75 4.05
C LEU A 137 -19.72 12.20 3.75
N TRP A 138 -20.70 12.52 4.60
CA TRP A 138 -22.07 12.07 4.50
C TRP A 138 -22.72 12.47 3.18
N LYS A 139 -23.26 11.47 2.47
CA LYS A 139 -23.95 11.59 1.17
C LYS A 139 -23.11 12.24 0.06
N ARG A 140 -21.77 12.11 0.13
CA ARG A 140 -20.87 12.61 -0.89
C ARG A 140 -20.44 11.49 -1.84
N THR A 141 -19.80 11.86 -2.93
CA THR A 141 -19.19 10.91 -3.85
C THR A 141 -17.73 10.67 -3.47
N ALA A 142 -17.38 9.42 -3.22
CA ALA A 142 -16.01 8.97 -3.03
C ALA A 142 -15.54 8.20 -4.26
N VAL A 143 -14.47 8.68 -4.87
CA VAL A 143 -13.76 7.99 -5.95
C VAL A 143 -12.61 7.20 -5.34
N ILE A 144 -12.52 5.91 -5.68
CA ILE A 144 -11.47 5.03 -5.19
C ILE A 144 -10.64 4.56 -6.37
N LEU A 145 -9.46 5.15 -6.50
CA LEU A 145 -8.45 4.77 -7.48
C LEU A 145 -7.71 3.53 -6.98
N GLY A 146 -7.81 2.42 -7.70
CA GLY A 146 -7.33 1.12 -7.25
C GLY A 146 -8.38 0.36 -6.43
N TYR A 147 -9.47 -0.05 -7.07
CA TYR A 147 -10.55 -0.80 -6.42
C TYR A 147 -10.18 -2.28 -6.22
N GLY A 148 -9.02 -2.51 -5.57
CA GLY A 148 -8.52 -3.82 -5.11
C GLY A 148 -8.98 -4.13 -3.67
N GLU A 149 -8.18 -4.90 -2.91
CA GLU A 149 -8.52 -5.28 -1.52
C GLU A 149 -8.61 -4.05 -0.59
N ILE A 150 -7.64 -3.11 -0.68
CA ILE A 150 -7.68 -1.87 0.11
C ILE A 150 -8.86 -1.01 -0.33
N GLY A 151 -9.05 -0.83 -1.64
CA GLY A 151 -10.15 -0.01 -2.15
C GLY A 151 -11.53 -0.54 -1.75
N ARG A 152 -11.74 -1.86 -1.81
CA ARG A 152 -12.99 -2.50 -1.31
C ARG A 152 -13.16 -2.32 0.20
N ALA A 153 -12.09 -2.43 0.96
CA ALA A 153 -12.12 -2.22 2.41
C ALA A 153 -12.44 -0.76 2.78
N ILE A 154 -11.95 0.22 2.00
CA ILE A 154 -12.33 1.63 2.13
C ILE A 154 -13.82 1.80 1.81
N ALA A 155 -14.29 1.27 0.67
CA ALA A 155 -15.70 1.35 0.27
C ALA A 155 -16.64 0.79 1.34
N ALA A 156 -16.31 -0.35 1.94
CA ALA A 156 -17.08 -0.97 3.00
C ALA A 156 -17.20 -0.06 4.24
N ARG A 157 -16.14 0.68 4.60
CA ARG A 157 -16.16 1.62 5.73
C ARG A 157 -16.92 2.89 5.43
N LEU A 158 -16.90 3.33 4.18
CA LEU A 158 -17.63 4.52 3.70
C LEU A 158 -19.14 4.29 3.62
N ALA A 159 -19.62 3.06 3.59
CA ALA A 159 -21.04 2.73 3.55
C ALA A 159 -21.83 3.36 4.71
N GLY A 160 -21.22 3.42 5.91
CA GLY A 160 -21.84 4.07 7.09
C GLY A 160 -22.08 5.57 6.94
N PHE A 161 -21.45 6.23 5.96
CA PHE A 161 -21.65 7.64 5.63
C PHE A 161 -22.65 7.86 4.48
N GLU A 162 -23.32 6.81 4.00
CA GLU A 162 -24.23 6.87 2.85
C GLU A 162 -23.54 7.44 1.58
N THR A 163 -22.26 7.17 1.42
CA THR A 163 -21.42 7.72 0.35
C THR A 163 -21.67 6.99 -0.95
N ARG A 164 -21.85 7.71 -2.06
CA ARG A 164 -21.81 7.10 -3.41
C ARG A 164 -20.37 6.69 -3.73
N ILE A 165 -20.14 5.42 -4.02
CA ILE A 165 -18.81 4.92 -4.35
C ILE A 165 -18.64 4.81 -5.86
N VAL A 166 -17.60 5.44 -6.38
CA VAL A 166 -17.12 5.31 -7.76
C VAL A 166 -15.74 4.66 -7.71
N GLY A 167 -15.53 3.59 -8.44
CA GLY A 167 -14.28 2.87 -8.45
C GLY A 167 -13.49 3.08 -9.74
N LEU A 168 -12.18 2.89 -9.67
CA LEU A 168 -11.31 2.75 -10.82
C LEU A 168 -10.45 1.50 -10.63
N ASN A 169 -10.47 0.62 -11.61
CA ASN A 169 -9.58 -0.53 -11.68
C ASN A 169 -8.96 -0.65 -13.07
N ARG A 170 -8.07 -1.61 -13.27
CA ARG A 170 -7.31 -1.76 -14.51
C ARG A 170 -8.21 -1.91 -15.75
N THR A 171 -9.34 -2.59 -15.64
CA THR A 171 -10.16 -3.02 -16.77
C THR A 171 -11.55 -2.38 -16.86
N GLY A 172 -11.96 -1.59 -15.88
CA GLY A 172 -13.33 -1.07 -15.76
C GLY A 172 -14.37 -2.13 -15.37
N ARG A 173 -13.95 -3.35 -15.02
CA ARG A 173 -14.86 -4.41 -14.66
C ARG A 173 -15.55 -4.10 -13.33
N ALA A 174 -16.89 -4.15 -13.35
CA ALA A 174 -17.72 -3.91 -12.17
C ALA A 174 -17.31 -4.79 -10.97
N ALA A 175 -17.43 -4.23 -9.78
CA ALA A 175 -17.13 -4.92 -8.54
C ALA A 175 -18.18 -4.57 -7.45
N PRO A 176 -18.43 -5.47 -6.49
CA PRO A 176 -19.38 -5.22 -5.41
C PRO A 176 -19.03 -3.98 -4.58
N GLY A 177 -20.07 -3.29 -4.08
CA GLY A 177 -19.91 -2.11 -3.23
C GLY A 177 -19.54 -0.82 -3.98
N CYS A 178 -19.60 -0.84 -5.31
CA CYS A 178 -19.29 0.28 -6.19
C CYS A 178 -20.51 0.57 -7.09
N SER A 179 -20.93 1.83 -7.17
CA SER A 179 -22.05 2.26 -8.00
C SER A 179 -21.67 2.37 -9.48
N GLU A 180 -20.41 2.71 -9.75
CA GLU A 180 -19.85 2.90 -11.08
C GLU A 180 -18.37 2.54 -11.08
N MET A 181 -17.88 1.94 -12.19
CA MET A 181 -16.49 1.53 -12.32
C MET A 181 -15.88 2.05 -13.62
N PHE A 182 -14.79 2.77 -13.50
CA PHE A 182 -13.99 3.24 -14.63
C PHE A 182 -12.78 2.32 -14.86
N ALA A 183 -12.38 2.20 -16.13
CA ALA A 183 -11.10 1.62 -16.49
C ALA A 183 -9.95 2.62 -16.26
N ALA A 184 -8.72 2.11 -16.16
CA ALA A 184 -7.55 2.93 -15.79
C ALA A 184 -7.24 4.06 -16.79
N ASP A 185 -7.56 3.89 -18.08
CA ASP A 185 -7.43 4.90 -19.13
C ASP A 185 -8.44 6.06 -19.01
N ARG A 186 -9.47 5.89 -18.17
CA ARG A 186 -10.49 6.91 -17.88
C ARG A 186 -10.28 7.61 -16.52
N LEU A 187 -9.04 7.74 -16.09
CA LEU A 187 -8.69 8.33 -14.79
C LEU A 187 -9.27 9.75 -14.61
N ILE A 188 -9.18 10.59 -15.62
CA ILE A 188 -9.69 11.98 -15.59
C ILE A 188 -11.22 11.98 -15.42
N ASP A 189 -11.94 11.10 -16.11
CA ASP A 189 -13.40 11.02 -15.98
C ASP A 189 -13.80 10.58 -14.57
N ALA A 190 -13.07 9.62 -14.01
CA ALA A 190 -13.33 9.14 -12.65
C ALA A 190 -13.13 10.24 -11.60
N VAL A 191 -12.01 10.98 -11.63
CA VAL A 191 -11.70 11.95 -10.59
C VAL A 191 -12.62 13.16 -10.59
N LYS A 192 -13.23 13.52 -11.72
CA LYS A 192 -14.22 14.61 -11.81
C LYS A 192 -15.45 14.38 -10.95
N GLU A 193 -15.81 13.12 -10.72
CA GLU A 193 -16.99 12.75 -9.92
C GLU A 193 -16.79 13.01 -8.41
N GLY A 194 -15.52 12.99 -7.94
CA GLY A 194 -15.20 12.88 -6.52
C GLY A 194 -15.30 14.16 -5.71
N ASP A 195 -16.04 14.11 -4.59
CA ASP A 195 -15.84 15.03 -3.47
C ASP A 195 -14.65 14.58 -2.62
N PHE A 196 -14.44 13.26 -2.55
CA PHE A 196 -13.29 12.60 -1.95
C PHE A 196 -12.65 11.67 -2.98
N VAL A 197 -11.34 11.75 -3.14
CA VAL A 197 -10.59 10.90 -4.07
C VAL A 197 -9.51 10.15 -3.30
N PHE A 198 -9.69 8.83 -3.17
CA PHE A 198 -8.75 7.95 -2.48
C PHE A 198 -7.84 7.28 -3.51
N ASP A 199 -6.53 7.44 -3.38
CA ASP A 199 -5.57 6.66 -4.15
C ASP A 199 -5.01 5.51 -3.31
N ALA A 200 -5.37 4.28 -3.70
CA ALA A 200 -4.91 3.03 -3.12
C ALA A 200 -4.21 2.13 -4.16
N ARG A 201 -3.72 2.74 -5.26
CA ARG A 201 -3.04 2.01 -6.34
C ARG A 201 -1.62 1.62 -5.95
N PRO A 202 -1.11 0.49 -6.45
CA PRO A 202 0.31 0.17 -6.38
C PRO A 202 1.12 1.12 -7.28
N LEU A 203 2.39 1.29 -6.97
CA LEU A 203 3.36 1.92 -7.87
C LEU A 203 3.84 0.89 -8.89
N THR A 204 3.48 1.12 -10.13
CA THR A 204 3.86 0.34 -11.30
C THR A 204 4.26 1.30 -12.42
N ARG A 205 4.82 0.78 -13.50
CA ARG A 205 5.12 1.60 -14.70
C ARG A 205 3.92 2.36 -15.25
N ALA A 206 2.72 1.78 -15.14
CA ALA A 206 1.47 2.40 -15.62
C ALA A 206 0.90 3.45 -14.66
N THR A 207 1.23 3.40 -13.38
CA THR A 207 0.69 4.31 -12.37
C THR A 207 1.68 5.38 -11.93
N GLU A 208 2.97 5.23 -12.23
CA GLU A 208 4.02 6.19 -11.90
C GLU A 208 3.71 7.57 -12.50
N GLY A 209 3.60 8.58 -11.64
CA GLY A 209 3.31 9.96 -12.03
C GLY A 209 1.99 10.15 -12.78
N SER A 210 1.08 9.18 -12.73
CA SER A 210 -0.20 9.24 -13.46
C SER A 210 -1.15 10.31 -12.93
N ILE A 211 -1.02 10.74 -11.66
CA ILE A 211 -1.69 11.92 -11.13
C ILE A 211 -0.74 13.10 -11.30
N ASP A 212 -0.91 13.79 -12.40
CA ASP A 212 -0.19 15.01 -12.78
C ASP A 212 -1.08 16.26 -12.60
N ALA A 213 -0.59 17.41 -13.04
CA ALA A 213 -1.32 18.67 -12.95
C ALA A 213 -2.67 18.63 -13.69
N SER A 214 -2.78 17.88 -14.78
CA SER A 214 -4.03 17.78 -15.56
C SER A 214 -5.10 16.99 -14.79
N VAL A 215 -4.70 15.90 -14.15
CA VAL A 215 -5.59 15.07 -13.31
C VAL A 215 -6.02 15.82 -12.06
N LEU A 216 -5.08 16.52 -11.39
CA LEU A 216 -5.39 17.35 -10.22
C LEU A 216 -6.37 18.48 -10.56
N SER A 217 -6.14 19.17 -11.68
CA SER A 217 -7.02 20.24 -12.16
C SER A 217 -8.40 19.75 -12.61
N ALA A 218 -8.53 18.46 -12.94
CA ALA A 218 -9.81 17.85 -13.28
C ALA A 218 -10.65 17.49 -12.04
N MET A 219 -10.05 17.39 -10.86
CA MET A 219 -10.77 17.19 -9.61
C MET A 219 -11.60 18.43 -9.26
N LYS A 220 -12.64 18.27 -8.42
CA LYS A 220 -13.40 19.42 -7.92
C LYS A 220 -12.47 20.35 -7.13
N THR A 221 -12.63 21.64 -7.29
CA THR A 221 -11.82 22.65 -6.56
C THR A 221 -11.96 22.52 -5.02
N THR A 222 -13.01 21.86 -4.56
CA THR A 222 -13.25 21.57 -3.15
C THR A 222 -12.99 20.11 -2.80
N ALA A 223 -12.36 19.32 -3.66
CA ALA A 223 -12.11 17.90 -3.38
C ALA A 223 -11.15 17.71 -2.19
N VAL A 224 -11.27 16.54 -1.57
CA VAL A 224 -10.29 16.02 -0.62
C VAL A 224 -9.60 14.84 -1.28
N PHE A 225 -8.29 14.97 -1.53
CA PHE A 225 -7.46 13.91 -2.10
C PHE A 225 -6.75 13.14 -0.98
N ILE A 226 -6.88 11.82 -0.95
CA ILE A 226 -6.28 10.96 0.06
C ILE A 226 -5.37 9.96 -0.63
N ASN A 227 -4.07 9.90 -0.25
CA ASN A 227 -3.15 8.90 -0.78
C ASN A 227 -2.63 7.99 0.33
N VAL A 228 -3.04 6.72 0.25
CA VAL A 228 -2.59 5.62 1.12
C VAL A 228 -1.98 4.46 0.30
N GLY A 229 -1.76 4.67 -0.99
CA GLY A 229 -1.13 3.72 -1.89
C GLY A 229 0.38 3.89 -1.94
N ARG A 230 0.85 4.71 -2.89
CA ARG A 230 2.26 5.08 -3.04
C ARG A 230 2.36 6.53 -3.53
N ALA A 231 3.28 7.30 -2.96
CA ALA A 231 3.47 8.71 -3.37
C ALA A 231 3.86 8.83 -4.84
N GLY A 232 4.69 7.92 -5.35
CA GLY A 232 5.13 7.95 -6.74
C GLY A 232 4.03 7.83 -7.81
N THR A 233 2.78 7.53 -7.43
CA THR A 233 1.62 7.62 -8.33
C THR A 233 1.26 9.07 -8.67
N VAL A 234 1.70 10.02 -7.85
CA VAL A 234 1.46 11.46 -7.96
C VAL A 234 2.77 12.17 -8.27
N ARG A 235 2.74 13.14 -9.16
CA ARG A 235 3.89 14.04 -9.37
C ARG A 235 4.00 15.01 -8.21
N GLU A 236 5.10 14.95 -7.46
CA GLU A 236 5.32 15.70 -6.22
C GLU A 236 5.13 17.20 -6.43
N GLU A 237 5.83 17.78 -7.41
CA GLU A 237 5.74 19.20 -7.75
C GLU A 237 4.31 19.61 -8.13
N ALA A 238 3.61 18.77 -8.91
CA ALA A 238 2.25 19.10 -9.35
C ALA A 238 1.29 19.18 -8.16
N LEU A 239 1.39 18.25 -7.19
CA LEU A 239 0.56 18.29 -5.99
C LEU A 239 0.88 19.51 -5.12
N TYR A 240 2.18 19.81 -4.93
CA TYR A 240 2.59 20.98 -4.15
C TYR A 240 2.06 22.28 -4.75
N GLN A 241 2.24 22.49 -6.06
CA GLN A 241 1.75 23.66 -6.78
C GLN A 241 0.23 23.77 -6.75
N HIS A 242 -0.46 22.63 -6.89
CA HIS A 242 -1.92 22.61 -6.85
C HIS A 242 -2.45 22.99 -5.46
N LEU A 243 -1.90 22.44 -4.38
CA LEU A 243 -2.26 22.79 -3.00
C LEU A 243 -1.96 24.25 -2.67
N SER A 244 -0.83 24.77 -3.13
CA SER A 244 -0.41 26.18 -2.89
C SER A 244 -1.33 27.17 -3.58
N SER A 245 -1.85 26.84 -4.77
CA SER A 245 -2.70 27.74 -5.57
C SER A 245 -4.20 27.55 -5.35
N HIS A 246 -4.62 26.45 -4.70
CA HIS A 246 -6.03 26.13 -4.48
C HIS A 246 -6.30 25.87 -2.98
N PRO A 247 -6.50 26.93 -2.18
CA PRO A 247 -6.66 26.80 -0.72
C PRO A 247 -7.91 26.02 -0.31
N ASP A 248 -8.89 25.90 -1.18
CA ASP A 248 -10.10 25.10 -0.96
C ASP A 248 -9.91 23.62 -1.33
N PHE A 249 -8.89 23.25 -2.09
CA PHE A 249 -8.51 21.86 -2.30
C PHE A 249 -7.74 21.36 -1.09
N ARG A 250 -7.98 20.12 -0.67
CA ARG A 250 -7.29 19.53 0.49
C ARG A 250 -6.65 18.21 0.12
N ALA A 251 -5.55 17.89 0.79
CA ALA A 251 -4.94 16.57 0.69
C ALA A 251 -4.71 15.94 2.06
N ALA A 252 -4.69 14.61 2.07
CA ALA A 252 -4.25 13.81 3.19
C ALA A 252 -3.33 12.68 2.70
N LEU A 253 -2.11 12.64 3.19
CA LEU A 253 -1.08 11.75 2.70
C LEU A 253 -0.55 10.87 3.84
N ASP A 254 -0.50 9.55 3.62
CA ASP A 254 0.25 8.63 4.48
C ASP A 254 1.59 8.23 3.86
N VAL A 255 1.76 8.46 2.56
CA VAL A 255 2.92 8.05 1.76
C VAL A 255 3.63 9.24 1.13
N TRP A 256 4.98 9.15 1.02
CA TRP A 256 5.83 10.26 0.61
C TRP A 256 6.87 9.83 -0.42
N TRP A 257 7.42 10.75 -1.21
CA TRP A 257 8.33 10.46 -2.33
C TRP A 257 9.73 10.04 -1.88
N HIS A 258 10.20 10.55 -0.72
CA HIS A 258 11.56 10.32 -0.23
C HIS A 258 11.50 9.71 1.18
N GLU A 259 11.06 8.45 1.24
CA GLU A 259 10.98 7.67 2.48
C GLU A 259 12.23 6.81 2.64
N ASP A 260 13.04 7.05 3.67
CA ASP A 260 14.13 6.17 4.06
C ASP A 260 13.74 5.39 5.33
N PHE A 261 13.17 4.22 5.11
CA PHE A 261 12.82 3.31 6.21
C PHE A 261 14.03 2.78 6.98
N ALA A 262 15.25 2.84 6.41
CA ALA A 262 16.44 2.34 7.08
C ALA A 262 16.92 3.32 8.15
N SER A 263 16.91 4.61 7.85
CA SER A 263 17.27 5.68 8.79
C SER A 263 16.07 6.24 9.56
N GLY A 264 14.84 5.90 9.17
CA GLY A 264 13.61 6.47 9.72
C GLY A 264 13.42 7.94 9.32
N ARG A 265 14.00 8.37 8.20
CA ARG A 265 13.93 9.75 7.72
C ARG A 265 12.87 9.89 6.64
N LEU A 266 12.22 11.03 6.68
CA LEU A 266 11.31 11.52 5.66
C LEU A 266 11.84 12.86 5.15
N GLU A 267 12.16 12.94 3.87
CA GLU A 267 12.64 14.16 3.24
C GLU A 267 11.61 14.70 2.25
N HIS A 268 11.52 16.02 2.13
CA HIS A 268 10.62 16.70 1.21
C HIS A 268 11.40 17.59 0.26
N GLN A 269 11.13 17.50 -1.05
CA GLN A 269 11.66 18.46 -2.03
C GLN A 269 10.95 19.80 -1.94
N PHE A 270 9.69 19.83 -1.48
CA PHE A 270 8.86 21.01 -1.34
C PHE A 270 8.39 21.16 0.10
N PRO A 271 8.14 22.38 0.60
CA PRO A 271 7.76 22.62 1.99
C PRO A 271 6.28 22.29 2.26
N PHE A 272 5.93 21.01 2.13
CA PHE A 272 4.57 20.51 2.38
C PHE A 272 4.07 20.80 3.80
N ALA A 273 4.97 20.87 4.78
CA ALA A 273 4.62 21.17 6.18
C ALA A 273 4.01 22.55 6.38
N ASP A 274 4.27 23.49 5.44
CA ASP A 274 3.75 24.86 5.52
C ASP A 274 2.34 25.00 4.92
N LEU A 275 1.82 23.95 4.29
CA LEU A 275 0.51 23.97 3.63
C LEU A 275 -0.63 23.72 4.63
N PRO A 276 -1.52 24.72 4.85
CA PRO A 276 -2.61 24.59 5.83
C PRO A 276 -3.72 23.62 5.41
N ASN A 277 -3.77 23.26 4.13
CA ASN A 277 -4.75 22.37 3.52
C ASN A 277 -4.23 20.94 3.31
N LEU A 278 -3.13 20.59 4.00
CA LEU A 278 -2.54 19.25 4.00
C LEU A 278 -2.57 18.62 5.40
N VAL A 279 -2.93 17.35 5.47
CA VAL A 279 -2.74 16.48 6.65
C VAL A 279 -1.80 15.36 6.25
N GLY A 280 -0.74 15.13 7.02
CA GLY A 280 0.24 14.09 6.75
C GLY A 280 0.43 13.12 7.92
N THR A 281 0.68 11.85 7.60
CA THR A 281 1.13 10.81 8.54
C THR A 281 2.37 10.11 7.97
N PRO A 282 3.29 9.59 8.82
CA PRO A 282 4.60 9.13 8.38
C PRO A 282 4.58 7.65 7.96
N HIS A 283 3.79 7.30 6.93
CA HIS A 283 3.60 5.94 6.42
C HIS A 283 3.20 4.95 7.52
N SER A 284 2.21 5.35 8.31
CA SER A 284 1.79 4.64 9.53
C SER A 284 0.48 3.86 9.40
N ALA A 285 -0.16 3.88 8.23
CA ALA A 285 -1.44 3.19 8.00
C ALA A 285 -1.40 1.67 8.25
N GLY A 286 -0.22 1.07 8.16
CA GLY A 286 0.00 -0.35 8.40
C GLY A 286 0.46 -0.71 9.82
N PHE A 287 0.42 0.23 10.77
CA PHE A 287 0.86 0.00 12.15
C PHE A 287 -0.32 -0.11 13.11
N GLY A 288 -0.21 -1.01 14.07
CA GLY A 288 -1.21 -1.21 15.12
C GLY A 288 -1.06 -2.56 15.83
N PRO A 289 -1.80 -2.80 16.90
CA PRO A 289 -1.85 -4.10 17.55
C PRO A 289 -2.26 -5.19 16.55
N ASP A 290 -1.70 -6.38 16.69
CA ASP A 290 -2.03 -7.59 15.93
C ASP A 290 -1.81 -7.52 14.40
N VAL A 291 -1.42 -6.35 13.85
CA VAL A 291 -1.20 -6.18 12.40
C VAL A 291 -0.14 -7.14 11.88
N GLU A 292 0.99 -7.23 12.57
CA GLU A 292 2.12 -8.05 12.13
C GLU A 292 1.74 -9.53 12.08
N GLN A 293 1.06 -10.02 13.11
CA GLN A 293 0.58 -11.40 13.15
C GLN A 293 -0.40 -11.68 12.01
N TYR A 294 -1.41 -10.84 11.83
CA TYR A 294 -2.41 -11.00 10.78
C TYR A 294 -1.78 -11.01 9.37
N VAL A 295 -0.85 -10.10 9.12
CA VAL A 295 -0.14 -9.97 7.84
C VAL A 295 0.73 -11.21 7.58
N LEU A 296 1.46 -11.67 8.59
CA LEU A 296 2.30 -12.86 8.51
C LEU A 296 1.48 -14.12 8.24
N GLU A 297 0.39 -14.33 8.97
CA GLU A 297 -0.50 -15.49 8.80
C GLU A 297 -1.04 -15.58 7.36
N ARG A 298 -1.40 -14.46 6.75
CA ARG A 298 -1.85 -14.43 5.35
C ARG A 298 -0.74 -14.74 4.35
N ALA A 299 0.46 -14.22 4.57
CA ALA A 299 1.61 -14.52 3.72
C ALA A 299 1.97 -16.00 3.79
N VAL A 300 2.01 -16.57 4.99
CA VAL A 300 2.31 -18.00 5.19
C VAL A 300 1.21 -18.90 4.64
N ALA A 301 -0.06 -18.49 4.74
CA ALA A 301 -1.17 -19.24 4.12
C ALA A 301 -1.02 -19.32 2.58
N ASN A 302 -0.45 -18.31 1.94
CA ASN A 302 -0.17 -18.37 0.50
C ASN A 302 1.02 -19.29 0.17
N LEU A 303 2.03 -19.36 1.03
CA LEU A 303 3.10 -20.36 0.95
C LEU A 303 2.55 -21.78 1.15
N ALA A 304 1.61 -21.97 2.07
CA ALA A 304 0.97 -23.27 2.28
C ALA A 304 0.27 -23.77 1.00
N ARG A 305 -0.42 -22.87 0.28
CA ARG A 305 -1.00 -23.18 -1.04
C ARG A 305 0.07 -23.64 -2.03
N PHE A 306 1.18 -22.91 -2.12
CA PHE A 306 2.30 -23.29 -3.00
C PHE A 306 2.83 -24.69 -2.70
N PHE A 307 3.09 -25.01 -1.42
CA PHE A 307 3.59 -26.31 -1.02
C PHE A 307 2.57 -27.45 -1.15
N ALA A 308 1.27 -27.13 -1.10
CA ALA A 308 0.18 -28.07 -1.40
C ALA A 308 0.01 -28.30 -2.92
N GLY A 309 0.78 -27.64 -3.77
CA GLY A 309 0.62 -27.72 -5.24
C GLY A 309 -0.57 -26.93 -5.79
N GLU A 310 -1.20 -26.09 -4.93
CA GLU A 310 -2.26 -25.19 -5.35
C GLU A 310 -1.69 -23.91 -5.98
N GLU A 311 -2.49 -23.24 -6.80
CA GLU A 311 -2.09 -21.95 -7.39
C GLU A 311 -2.01 -20.88 -6.28
N PRO A 312 -0.81 -20.26 -6.05
CA PRO A 312 -0.68 -19.14 -5.13
C PRO A 312 -1.53 -17.95 -5.58
N ARG A 313 -2.07 -17.22 -4.64
CA ARG A 313 -2.85 -16.01 -4.92
C ARG A 313 -1.93 -14.81 -5.16
N TYR A 314 -2.45 -13.83 -5.90
CA TYR A 314 -1.80 -12.52 -6.07
C TYR A 314 -0.39 -12.57 -6.67
N VAL A 315 -0.16 -13.54 -7.55
CA VAL A 315 1.07 -13.60 -8.34
C VAL A 315 1.10 -12.41 -9.29
N ILE A 316 2.22 -11.69 -9.29
CA ILE A 316 2.41 -10.48 -10.11
C ILE A 316 3.11 -10.79 -11.44
N GLN A 317 2.97 -9.90 -12.39
CA GLN A 317 3.80 -9.85 -13.59
C GLN A 317 5.00 -8.96 -13.31
N ARG A 318 6.24 -9.49 -13.41
CA ARG A 318 7.47 -8.72 -13.17
C ARG A 318 7.55 -7.46 -14.04
N SER A 319 7.14 -7.58 -15.30
CA SER A 319 7.14 -6.49 -16.28
C SER A 319 6.31 -5.26 -15.87
N GLU A 320 5.41 -5.38 -14.89
CA GLU A 320 4.69 -4.24 -14.33
C GLU A 320 5.59 -3.35 -13.45
N TYR A 321 6.71 -3.88 -12.93
CA TYR A 321 7.58 -3.24 -11.96
C TYR A 321 9.02 -3.04 -12.46
N GLU A 322 9.52 -3.92 -13.31
CA GLU A 322 10.87 -3.82 -13.87
C GLU A 322 10.98 -2.59 -14.80
N ARG A 323 12.03 -1.80 -14.60
CA ARG A 323 12.40 -0.75 -15.55
C ARG A 323 13.13 -1.39 -16.73
N PRO A 324 12.91 -0.92 -17.96
CA PRO A 324 13.58 -1.44 -19.15
C PRO A 324 15.10 -1.20 -19.11
#